data_74f548c8d7e1335eace6d57ba5318f54
#
_entry.id   74f548c8d7e1335eace6d57ba5318f54
#
_cell.length_a   1.000
_cell.length_b   1.000
_cell.length_c   1.000
_cell.angle_alpha   90.00
_cell.angle_beta   90.00
_cell.angle_gamma   90.00
#
_symmetry.space_group_name_H-M   'P 1'
#
loop_
_entity.id
_entity.type
_entity.pdbx_description
1 polymer ?
#
loop_
_entity_poly.entity_id
_entity_poly.type
_entity_poly.pdbx_seq_one_letter_code
_entity_poly.pdbx_strand_id
1 'polypeptide(L)'
;LKMLKKIIISFNPGAIIHLAGLQVPFCATDPALGARVNVEGTINILEIAKEANIKRTVYASSVAALGMPPKGPWKETLYGAYKLANEHTAFVYWADWEVPSIGIRPNIVYGLARDQGMSSKNTLAIQAAALGESFVIPYTGKYSWLYAGESALAFITSVSKDMVGSHVFNLNGPCETIENGLSIIKKLKENASVSCIGQSLPFPPDLDDLPLRNHIGEYPSISVEKGIENTLRAFQVLKAEGRCPPMPI
;
A
#
# COMPACT_ATOMS: atom_id res chain seq x y z
N LEU A 1 12.30 -20.16 -1.96
CA LEU A 1 11.15 -21.02 -1.72
C LEU A 1 11.36 -22.00 -0.56
N LYS A 2 12.37 -22.92 -0.59
CA LYS A 2 12.53 -24.00 0.42
C LYS A 2 12.52 -23.49 1.89
N MET A 3 13.24 -22.42 2.19
CA MET A 3 13.29 -21.86 3.56
C MET A 3 11.93 -21.25 3.97
N LEU A 4 11.33 -20.44 3.11
CA LEU A 4 10.02 -19.82 3.34
C LEU A 4 8.95 -20.89 3.60
N LYS A 5 8.90 -21.91 2.75
CA LYS A 5 8.00 -23.06 2.89
C LYS A 5 8.20 -23.76 4.25
N LYS A 6 9.45 -24.08 4.62
CA LYS A 6 9.77 -24.72 5.90
C LYS A 6 9.26 -23.88 7.09
N ILE A 7 9.47 -22.56 7.06
CA ILE A 7 9.03 -21.65 8.13
C ILE A 7 7.49 -21.64 8.21
N ILE A 8 6.80 -21.42 7.10
CA ILE A 8 5.33 -21.33 7.10
C ILE A 8 4.70 -22.66 7.53
N ILE A 9 5.16 -23.78 6.98
CA ILE A 9 4.62 -25.10 7.34
C ILE A 9 4.88 -25.40 8.83
N SER A 10 6.07 -25.11 9.35
CA SER A 10 6.36 -25.36 10.78
C SER A 10 5.57 -24.44 11.72
N PHE A 11 5.27 -23.20 11.29
CA PHE A 11 4.45 -22.27 12.04
C PHE A 11 2.95 -22.61 11.98
N ASN A 12 2.53 -23.28 10.91
CA ASN A 12 1.13 -23.70 10.64
C ASN A 12 0.10 -22.57 10.80
N PRO A 13 0.22 -21.45 10.05
CA PRO A 13 -0.67 -20.31 10.20
C PRO A 13 -2.06 -20.62 9.66
N GLY A 14 -3.09 -20.07 10.28
CA GLY A 14 -4.47 -20.13 9.79
C GLY A 14 -4.78 -19.19 8.62
N ALA A 15 -3.90 -18.21 8.35
CA ALA A 15 -4.05 -17.21 7.29
C ALA A 15 -2.70 -16.60 6.89
N ILE A 16 -2.62 -16.04 5.67
CA ILE A 16 -1.44 -15.34 5.16
C ILE A 16 -1.81 -13.94 4.70
N ILE A 17 -1.07 -12.93 5.17
CA ILE A 17 -1.07 -11.59 4.58
C ILE A 17 0.29 -11.39 3.90
N HIS A 18 0.30 -11.32 2.58
CA HIS A 18 1.51 -11.16 1.77
C HIS A 18 1.67 -9.71 1.30
N LEU A 19 2.56 -8.96 1.95
CA LEU A 19 2.85 -7.57 1.65
C LEU A 19 4.23 -7.36 1.00
N ALA A 20 5.05 -8.42 0.92
CA ALA A 20 6.39 -8.31 0.37
C ALA A 20 6.36 -7.88 -1.11
N GLY A 21 7.15 -6.88 -1.45
CA GLY A 21 7.24 -6.38 -2.82
C GLY A 21 8.24 -5.24 -2.95
N LEU A 22 8.85 -5.13 -4.11
CA LEU A 22 9.67 -3.98 -4.50
C LEU A 22 8.80 -2.96 -5.23
N GLN A 23 8.99 -1.69 -4.92
CA GLN A 23 8.23 -0.57 -5.48
C GLN A 23 8.76 -0.13 -6.85
N VAL A 24 8.04 0.80 -7.49
CA VAL A 24 8.32 1.30 -8.85
C VAL A 24 9.79 1.62 -9.11
N PRO A 25 10.51 2.41 -8.28
CA PRO A 25 11.90 2.75 -8.58
C PRO A 25 12.82 1.52 -8.60
N PHE A 26 12.63 0.62 -7.66
CA PHE A 26 13.46 -0.59 -7.54
C PHE A 26 13.22 -1.59 -8.69
N CYS A 27 11.95 -1.74 -9.12
CA CYS A 27 11.62 -2.54 -10.28
C CYS A 27 12.20 -1.97 -11.59
N ALA A 28 12.31 -0.64 -11.69
CA ALA A 28 12.91 0.02 -12.83
C ALA A 28 14.44 -0.13 -12.86
N THR A 29 15.07 -0.12 -11.68
CA THR A 29 16.54 -0.26 -11.55
C THR A 29 17.01 -1.69 -11.83
N ASP A 30 16.29 -2.70 -11.31
CA ASP A 30 16.56 -4.12 -11.55
C ASP A 30 15.25 -4.87 -11.85
N PRO A 31 14.85 -4.92 -13.13
CA PRO A 31 13.61 -5.60 -13.53
C PRO A 31 13.57 -7.09 -13.14
N ALA A 32 14.69 -7.79 -13.24
CA ALA A 32 14.77 -9.21 -12.92
C ALA A 32 14.57 -9.47 -11.42
N LEU A 33 15.19 -8.66 -10.56
CA LEU A 33 14.95 -8.70 -9.12
C LEU A 33 13.51 -8.31 -8.80
N GLY A 34 12.99 -7.27 -9.48
CA GLY A 34 11.60 -6.85 -9.38
C GLY A 34 10.63 -8.01 -9.65
N ALA A 35 10.83 -8.77 -10.73
CA ALA A 35 10.03 -9.94 -11.06
C ALA A 35 10.16 -11.07 -10.02
N ARG A 36 11.39 -11.38 -9.60
CA ARG A 36 11.63 -12.42 -8.57
C ARG A 36 10.92 -12.11 -7.26
N VAL A 37 10.99 -10.86 -6.79
CA VAL A 37 10.37 -10.48 -5.52
C VAL A 37 8.86 -10.36 -5.65
N ASN A 38 8.37 -9.65 -6.67
CA ASN A 38 6.94 -9.37 -6.79
C ASN A 38 6.14 -10.54 -7.38
N VAL A 39 6.63 -11.20 -8.44
CA VAL A 39 5.87 -12.26 -9.13
C VAL A 39 6.19 -13.63 -8.54
N GLU A 40 7.45 -14.05 -8.58
CA GLU A 40 7.84 -15.34 -8.03
C GLU A 40 7.56 -15.42 -6.52
N GLY A 41 7.75 -14.32 -5.78
CA GLY A 41 7.39 -14.23 -4.36
C GLY A 41 5.91 -14.52 -4.12
N THR A 42 5.00 -13.96 -4.92
CA THR A 42 3.56 -14.21 -4.81
C THR A 42 3.20 -15.64 -5.21
N ILE A 43 3.79 -16.17 -6.29
CA ILE A 43 3.63 -17.58 -6.69
C ILE A 43 4.04 -18.51 -5.54
N ASN A 44 5.17 -18.22 -4.91
CA ASN A 44 5.65 -19.02 -3.77
C ASN A 44 4.66 -19.06 -2.61
N ILE A 45 4.00 -17.94 -2.31
CA ILE A 45 2.95 -17.88 -1.28
C ILE A 45 1.72 -18.69 -1.68
N LEU A 46 1.26 -18.58 -2.93
CA LEU A 46 0.13 -19.35 -3.44
C LEU A 46 0.41 -20.86 -3.45
N GLU A 47 1.62 -21.28 -3.85
CA GLU A 47 2.07 -22.69 -3.76
C GLU A 47 2.06 -23.20 -2.32
N ILE A 48 2.56 -22.42 -1.37
CA ILE A 48 2.54 -22.79 0.04
C ILE A 48 1.10 -22.86 0.58
N ALA A 49 0.25 -21.90 0.20
CA ALA A 49 -1.16 -21.90 0.60
C ALA A 49 -1.88 -23.17 0.07
N LYS A 50 -1.62 -23.55 -1.19
CA LYS A 50 -2.11 -24.78 -1.80
C LYS A 50 -1.68 -26.03 -1.02
N GLU A 51 -0.37 -26.18 -0.81
CA GLU A 51 0.19 -27.36 -0.15
C GLU A 51 -0.20 -27.48 1.33
N ALA A 52 -0.28 -26.36 2.05
CA ALA A 52 -0.67 -26.33 3.45
C ALA A 52 -2.19 -26.21 3.66
N ASN A 53 -2.97 -26.20 2.57
CA ASN A 53 -4.44 -26.05 2.58
C ASN A 53 -4.90 -24.78 3.34
N ILE A 54 -4.16 -23.67 3.19
CA ILE A 54 -4.51 -22.39 3.81
C ILE A 54 -5.61 -21.72 3.00
N LYS A 55 -6.78 -21.53 3.59
CA LYS A 55 -7.98 -20.99 2.91
C LYS A 55 -8.15 -19.47 3.05
N ARG A 56 -7.21 -18.79 3.67
CA ARG A 56 -7.27 -17.33 3.93
C ARG A 56 -5.95 -16.68 3.52
N THR A 57 -5.84 -16.30 2.24
CA THR A 57 -4.65 -15.64 1.69
C THR A 57 -5.03 -14.28 1.13
N VAL A 58 -4.42 -13.22 1.66
CA VAL A 58 -4.56 -11.84 1.15
C VAL A 58 -3.22 -11.36 0.68
N TYR A 59 -3.16 -10.74 -0.49
CA TYR A 59 -1.92 -10.19 -1.03
C TYR A 59 -2.08 -8.73 -1.47
N ALA A 60 -1.00 -7.96 -1.35
CA ALA A 60 -0.97 -6.60 -1.84
C ALA A 60 -0.77 -6.56 -3.36
N SER A 61 -1.84 -6.23 -4.08
CA SER A 61 -1.76 -5.66 -5.42
C SER A 61 -1.45 -4.16 -5.33
N SER A 62 -1.89 -3.35 -6.28
CA SER A 62 -1.67 -1.90 -6.28
C SER A 62 -2.58 -1.22 -7.28
N VAL A 63 -2.95 0.03 -7.03
CA VAL A 63 -3.54 0.91 -8.04
C VAL A 63 -2.71 0.97 -9.33
N ALA A 64 -1.40 0.76 -9.27
CA ALA A 64 -0.53 0.71 -10.44
C ALA A 64 -0.89 -0.40 -11.44
N ALA A 65 -1.57 -1.47 -11.01
CA ALA A 65 -2.08 -2.51 -11.91
C ALA A 65 -3.14 -1.97 -12.89
N LEU A 66 -3.86 -0.89 -12.53
CA LEU A 66 -4.85 -0.23 -13.38
C LEU A 66 -4.21 0.61 -14.50
N GLY A 67 -2.92 0.88 -14.46
CA GLY A 67 -2.17 1.53 -15.55
C GLY A 67 -1.97 0.63 -16.77
N MET A 68 -2.18 -0.65 -16.63
CA MET A 68 -2.11 -1.64 -17.70
C MET A 68 -3.52 -1.93 -18.24
N PRO A 69 -3.78 -2.06 -19.52
CA PRO A 69 -2.85 -2.14 -20.66
C PRO A 69 -2.33 -0.79 -21.15
N PRO A 70 -1.40 -0.83 -22.14
CA PRO A 70 -0.86 0.37 -22.80
C PRO A 70 -1.98 1.34 -23.23
N LYS A 71 -1.71 2.65 -23.06
CA LYS A 71 -2.65 3.77 -23.32
C LYS A 71 -3.81 3.88 -22.32
N GLY A 72 -3.73 3.23 -21.16
CA GLY A 72 -4.58 3.59 -20.03
C GLY A 72 -4.32 5.05 -19.59
N PRO A 73 -5.23 5.65 -18.82
CA PRO A 73 -5.07 7.03 -18.34
C PRO A 73 -3.94 7.17 -17.30
N TRP A 74 -3.35 6.07 -16.86
CA TRP A 74 -2.36 6.02 -15.78
C TRP A 74 -1.00 5.60 -16.31
N LYS A 75 0.05 5.96 -15.57
CA LYS A 75 1.42 5.61 -15.94
C LYS A 75 1.65 4.10 -15.87
N GLU A 76 2.06 3.52 -16.98
CA GLU A 76 2.52 2.14 -17.08
C GLU A 76 3.87 1.97 -16.38
N THR A 77 4.02 0.91 -15.59
CA THR A 77 5.27 0.59 -14.90
C THR A 77 5.48 -0.91 -14.84
N LEU A 78 6.74 -1.36 -14.76
CA LEU A 78 7.06 -2.77 -14.49
C LEU A 78 6.40 -3.26 -13.20
N TYR A 79 6.39 -2.43 -12.17
CA TYR A 79 5.69 -2.74 -10.93
C TYR A 79 4.19 -3.00 -11.15
N GLY A 80 3.51 -2.14 -11.94
CA GLY A 80 2.10 -2.33 -12.29
C GLY A 80 1.87 -3.63 -13.06
N ALA A 81 2.75 -3.94 -14.03
CA ALA A 81 2.70 -5.19 -14.78
C ALA A 81 2.86 -6.42 -13.86
N TYR A 82 3.79 -6.36 -12.89
CA TYR A 82 3.98 -7.46 -11.93
C TYR A 82 2.77 -7.63 -11.01
N LYS A 83 2.17 -6.53 -10.56
CA LYS A 83 0.95 -6.60 -9.74
C LYS A 83 -0.24 -7.16 -10.51
N LEU A 84 -0.42 -6.76 -11.78
CA LEU A 84 -1.45 -7.33 -12.64
C LEU A 84 -1.20 -8.83 -12.91
N ALA A 85 0.05 -9.23 -13.15
CA ALA A 85 0.41 -10.65 -13.30
C ALA A 85 0.03 -11.46 -12.05
N ASN A 86 0.23 -10.91 -10.84
CA ASN A 86 -0.16 -11.56 -9.59
C ASN A 86 -1.67 -11.78 -9.49
N GLU A 87 -2.47 -10.78 -9.91
CA GLU A 87 -3.93 -10.88 -9.92
C GLU A 87 -4.41 -12.01 -10.82
N HIS A 88 -3.89 -12.07 -12.05
CA HIS A 88 -4.20 -13.15 -12.99
C HIS A 88 -3.71 -14.51 -12.50
N THR A 89 -2.51 -14.56 -11.93
CA THR A 89 -1.97 -15.80 -11.34
C THR A 89 -2.87 -16.31 -10.22
N ALA A 90 -3.28 -15.45 -9.29
CA ALA A 90 -4.16 -15.83 -8.18
C ALA A 90 -5.53 -16.35 -8.69
N PHE A 91 -6.05 -15.75 -9.76
CA PHE A 91 -7.27 -16.24 -10.40
C PHE A 91 -7.11 -17.67 -10.96
N VAL A 92 -5.98 -17.97 -11.62
CA VAL A 92 -5.69 -19.32 -12.12
C VAL A 92 -5.50 -20.31 -10.97
N TYR A 93 -4.85 -19.91 -9.87
CA TYR A 93 -4.72 -20.76 -8.68
C TYR A 93 -6.06 -21.14 -8.06
N TRP A 94 -7.03 -20.25 -8.12
CA TRP A 94 -8.39 -20.58 -7.74
C TRP A 94 -9.04 -21.56 -8.74
N ALA A 95 -8.96 -21.28 -10.04
CA ALA A 95 -9.61 -22.05 -11.08
C ALA A 95 -9.10 -23.50 -11.15
N ASP A 96 -7.79 -23.70 -10.99
CA ASP A 96 -7.16 -25.00 -11.19
C ASP A 96 -6.99 -25.80 -9.89
N TRP A 97 -6.85 -25.13 -8.76
CA TRP A 97 -6.52 -25.77 -7.47
C TRP A 97 -7.37 -25.33 -6.29
N GLU A 98 -8.39 -24.53 -6.51
CA GLU A 98 -9.28 -24.01 -5.46
C GLU A 98 -8.53 -23.33 -4.30
N VAL A 99 -7.46 -22.59 -4.60
CA VAL A 99 -6.73 -21.78 -3.65
C VAL A 99 -7.40 -20.39 -3.56
N PRO A 100 -8.15 -20.10 -2.49
CA PRO A 100 -8.86 -18.84 -2.41
C PRO A 100 -7.93 -17.71 -2.04
N SER A 101 -8.22 -16.51 -2.57
CA SER A 101 -7.40 -15.33 -2.29
C SER A 101 -8.14 -14.01 -2.47
N ILE A 102 -7.67 -12.96 -1.77
CA ILE A 102 -8.09 -11.59 -2.00
C ILE A 102 -6.85 -10.76 -2.34
N GLY A 103 -6.82 -10.19 -3.53
CA GLY A 103 -5.90 -9.13 -3.93
C GLY A 103 -6.48 -7.76 -3.54
N ILE A 104 -5.73 -6.99 -2.78
CA ILE A 104 -6.12 -5.61 -2.47
C ILE A 104 -5.21 -4.68 -3.27
N ARG A 105 -5.80 -3.68 -3.96
CA ARG A 105 -5.11 -2.59 -4.66
C ARG A 105 -5.14 -1.34 -3.78
N PRO A 106 -4.22 -1.17 -2.83
CA PRO A 106 -4.14 0.09 -2.11
C PRO A 106 -3.85 1.23 -3.08
N ASN A 107 -4.55 2.33 -2.92
CA ASN A 107 -4.19 3.58 -3.55
C ASN A 107 -2.96 4.16 -2.82
N ILE A 108 -2.78 5.46 -2.81
CA ILE A 108 -1.54 6.05 -2.29
C ILE A 108 -1.58 6.06 -0.75
N VAL A 109 -0.80 5.17 -0.16
CA VAL A 109 -0.68 5.05 1.30
C VAL A 109 0.27 6.11 1.85
N TYR A 110 -0.08 6.72 2.98
CA TYR A 110 0.79 7.55 3.79
C TYR A 110 0.77 7.12 5.26
N GLY A 111 1.77 7.52 6.01
CA GLY A 111 1.90 7.19 7.43
C GLY A 111 3.30 6.74 7.79
N LEU A 112 3.51 6.41 9.07
CA LEU A 112 4.81 5.97 9.56
C LEU A 112 5.37 4.80 8.74
N ALA A 113 6.69 4.84 8.48
CA ALA A 113 7.43 3.89 7.64
C ALA A 113 7.11 3.93 6.13
N ARG A 114 6.29 4.87 5.66
CA ARG A 114 6.07 5.11 4.23
C ARG A 114 6.99 6.24 3.73
N ASP A 115 8.28 5.98 3.69
CA ASP A 115 9.35 6.95 3.41
C ASP A 115 9.92 6.88 1.99
N GLN A 116 9.62 5.84 1.23
CA GLN A 116 10.17 5.60 -0.10
C GLN A 116 9.11 5.50 -1.20
N GLY A 117 9.55 5.67 -2.44
CA GLY A 117 8.70 5.62 -3.63
C GLY A 117 8.21 7.00 -4.08
N MET A 118 7.62 7.05 -5.28
CA MET A 118 7.22 8.30 -5.95
C MET A 118 6.20 9.12 -5.12
N SER A 119 5.32 8.46 -4.41
CA SER A 119 4.18 9.05 -3.72
C SER A 119 4.33 9.10 -2.19
N SER A 120 5.55 8.93 -1.66
CA SER A 120 5.81 8.97 -0.20
C SER A 120 5.94 10.39 0.36
N LYS A 121 5.97 11.43 -0.49
CA LYS A 121 6.34 12.78 -0.09
C LYS A 121 5.37 13.43 0.90
N ASN A 122 4.13 12.97 0.95
CA ASN A 122 3.17 13.38 1.98
C ASN A 122 3.62 12.94 3.38
N THR A 123 4.09 11.70 3.53
CA THR A 123 4.66 11.21 4.79
C THR A 123 5.90 12.01 5.18
N LEU A 124 6.78 12.31 4.21
CA LEU A 124 7.99 13.08 4.46
C LEU A 124 7.69 14.53 4.86
N ALA A 125 6.64 15.15 4.31
CA ALA A 125 6.21 16.48 4.74
C ALA A 125 5.71 16.46 6.20
N ILE A 126 4.99 15.42 6.62
CA ILE A 126 4.55 15.26 8.02
C ILE A 126 5.76 15.03 8.93
N GLN A 127 6.73 14.22 8.50
CA GLN A 127 7.98 13.98 9.23
C GLN A 127 8.78 15.27 9.39
N ALA A 128 8.97 16.04 8.31
CA ALA A 128 9.67 17.33 8.35
C ALA A 128 9.00 18.30 9.33
N ALA A 129 7.66 18.39 9.31
CA ALA A 129 6.92 19.20 10.28
C ALA A 129 7.16 18.74 11.73
N ALA A 130 7.22 17.43 12.00
CA ALA A 130 7.53 16.89 13.32
C ALA A 130 8.95 17.22 13.77
N LEU A 131 9.91 17.22 12.84
CA LEU A 131 11.32 17.52 13.10
C LEU A 131 11.60 19.04 13.19
N GLY A 132 10.72 19.88 12.65
CA GLY A 132 10.92 21.33 12.52
C GLY A 132 11.77 21.68 11.29
N GLU A 133 11.78 20.82 10.30
CA GLU A 133 12.49 20.97 9.03
C GLU A 133 11.55 21.50 7.93
N SER A 134 12.12 22.04 6.85
CA SER A 134 11.36 22.44 5.67
C SER A 134 11.25 21.30 4.66
N PHE A 135 10.10 21.20 3.98
CA PHE A 135 9.91 20.21 2.94
C PHE A 135 8.98 20.71 1.82
N VAL A 136 9.32 20.36 0.58
CA VAL A 136 8.49 20.69 -0.60
C VAL A 136 8.02 19.37 -1.24
N ILE A 137 6.71 19.16 -1.26
CA ILE A 137 6.12 18.05 -2.01
C ILE A 137 6.19 18.39 -3.51
N PRO A 138 6.78 17.53 -4.38
CA PRO A 138 6.97 17.84 -5.80
C PRO A 138 5.74 17.52 -6.67
N TYR A 139 4.56 17.57 -6.10
CA TYR A 139 3.28 17.39 -6.79
C TYR A 139 2.15 18.11 -6.03
N THR A 140 1.04 18.35 -6.74
CA THR A 140 -0.13 19.09 -6.27
C THR A 140 -1.42 18.35 -6.63
N GLY A 141 -2.57 18.96 -6.32
CA GLY A 141 -3.87 18.49 -6.76
C GLY A 141 -4.44 17.35 -5.94
N LYS A 142 -5.45 16.67 -6.49
CA LYS A 142 -6.18 15.60 -5.80
C LYS A 142 -5.30 14.38 -5.54
N TYR A 143 -5.49 13.79 -4.37
CA TYR A 143 -4.69 12.71 -3.85
C TYR A 143 -5.54 11.77 -2.99
N SER A 144 -5.29 10.47 -3.04
CA SER A 144 -5.88 9.53 -2.09
C SER A 144 -5.07 9.52 -0.80
N TRP A 145 -5.66 9.98 0.28
CA TRP A 145 -5.04 10.00 1.60
C TRP A 145 -5.34 8.71 2.36
N LEU A 146 -4.86 7.58 1.85
CA LEU A 146 -5.04 6.29 2.51
C LEU A 146 -4.06 6.15 3.68
N TYR A 147 -4.57 6.26 4.90
CA TYR A 147 -3.73 6.11 6.09
C TYR A 147 -3.26 4.66 6.25
N ALA A 148 -1.98 4.46 6.58
CA ALA A 148 -1.37 3.13 6.73
C ALA A 148 -2.09 2.24 7.74
N GLY A 149 -2.59 2.82 8.85
CA GLY A 149 -3.38 2.09 9.84
C GLY A 149 -4.71 1.60 9.29
N GLU A 150 -5.41 2.41 8.48
CA GLU A 150 -6.63 2.01 7.80
C GLU A 150 -6.35 0.88 6.80
N SER A 151 -5.30 1.03 6.00
CA SER A 151 -4.86 -0.02 5.07
C SER A 151 -4.59 -1.33 5.81
N ALA A 152 -3.87 -1.29 6.94
CA ALA A 152 -3.60 -2.48 7.74
C ALA A 152 -4.89 -3.16 8.25
N LEU A 153 -5.87 -2.37 8.71
CA LEU A 153 -7.16 -2.90 9.15
C LEU A 153 -7.93 -3.58 8.01
N ALA A 154 -7.91 -3.02 6.80
CA ALA A 154 -8.53 -3.66 5.64
C ALA A 154 -7.91 -5.04 5.35
N PHE A 155 -6.57 -5.17 5.39
CA PHE A 155 -5.89 -6.45 5.22
C PHE A 155 -6.22 -7.46 6.33
N ILE A 156 -6.23 -7.02 7.60
CA ILE A 156 -6.56 -7.86 8.76
C ILE A 156 -8.02 -8.32 8.69
N THR A 157 -8.95 -7.42 8.37
CA THR A 157 -10.37 -7.75 8.22
C THR A 157 -10.57 -8.78 7.09
N SER A 158 -9.83 -8.63 5.99
CA SER A 158 -9.90 -9.54 4.85
C SER A 158 -9.51 -10.99 5.19
N VAL A 159 -8.55 -11.22 6.10
CA VAL A 159 -8.14 -12.57 6.52
C VAL A 159 -8.94 -13.12 7.70
N SER A 160 -9.83 -12.34 8.29
CA SER A 160 -10.59 -12.75 9.48
C SER A 160 -11.76 -13.70 9.17
N LYS A 161 -12.15 -13.82 7.90
CA LYS A 161 -13.26 -14.66 7.43
C LYS A 161 -12.79 -15.70 6.44
N ASP A 162 -13.54 -16.77 6.33
CA ASP A 162 -13.30 -17.76 5.29
C ASP A 162 -13.56 -17.17 3.90
N MET A 163 -12.74 -17.56 2.96
CA MET A 163 -12.76 -17.07 1.60
C MET A 163 -13.22 -18.17 0.63
N VAL A 164 -13.95 -17.74 -0.38
CA VAL A 164 -14.30 -18.56 -1.54
C VAL A 164 -13.99 -17.72 -2.78
N GLY A 165 -13.30 -18.27 -3.74
CA GLY A 165 -12.95 -17.55 -4.96
C GLY A 165 -11.61 -16.84 -4.90
N SER A 166 -11.26 -16.24 -6.02
CA SER A 166 -10.16 -15.26 -6.13
C SER A 166 -10.77 -13.92 -6.50
N HIS A 167 -10.57 -12.94 -5.66
CA HIS A 167 -11.15 -11.61 -5.81
C HIS A 167 -10.07 -10.53 -5.79
N VAL A 168 -10.33 -9.42 -6.47
CA VAL A 168 -9.45 -8.26 -6.45
C VAL A 168 -10.28 -7.01 -6.21
N PHE A 169 -9.89 -6.21 -5.22
CA PHE A 169 -10.61 -5.00 -4.83
C PHE A 169 -9.68 -3.80 -4.73
N ASN A 170 -10.22 -2.61 -5.04
CA ASN A 170 -9.56 -1.36 -4.74
C ASN A 170 -9.68 -1.05 -3.23
N LEU A 171 -8.69 -0.34 -2.71
CA LEU A 171 -8.72 0.25 -1.37
C LEU A 171 -8.31 1.71 -1.49
N ASN A 172 -9.21 2.61 -1.13
CA ASN A 172 -9.01 4.05 -1.26
C ASN A 172 -9.07 4.73 0.11
N GLY A 173 -8.36 5.83 0.26
CA GLY A 173 -8.53 6.77 1.37
C GLY A 173 -9.38 7.96 0.92
N PRO A 174 -9.68 8.90 1.83
CA PRO A 174 -10.36 10.14 1.47
C PRO A 174 -9.64 10.86 0.32
N CYS A 175 -10.41 11.30 -0.70
CA CYS A 175 -9.87 12.04 -1.83
C CYS A 175 -9.84 13.53 -1.50
N GLU A 176 -8.66 14.05 -1.21
CA GLU A 176 -8.42 15.46 -0.87
C GLU A 176 -7.22 16.02 -1.63
N THR A 177 -7.11 17.34 -1.70
CA THR A 177 -5.95 17.97 -2.34
C THR A 177 -4.71 17.91 -1.43
N ILE A 178 -3.53 17.93 -2.05
CA ILE A 178 -2.25 18.07 -1.31
C ILE A 178 -2.24 19.36 -0.49
N GLU A 179 -2.75 20.44 -1.06
CA GLU A 179 -2.85 21.76 -0.42
C GLU A 179 -3.70 21.70 0.86
N ASN A 180 -4.82 20.97 0.83
CA ASN A 180 -5.64 20.78 2.03
C ASN A 180 -4.89 19.97 3.09
N GLY A 181 -4.22 18.89 2.71
CA GLY A 181 -3.36 18.12 3.62
C GLY A 181 -2.26 18.97 4.26
N LEU A 182 -1.59 19.84 3.49
CA LEU A 182 -0.60 20.79 4.01
C LEU A 182 -1.22 21.82 4.97
N SER A 183 -2.44 22.29 4.70
CA SER A 183 -3.16 23.18 5.60
C SER A 183 -3.46 22.51 6.94
N ILE A 184 -3.84 21.24 6.92
CA ILE A 184 -4.03 20.43 8.14
C ILE A 184 -2.72 20.27 8.90
N ILE A 185 -1.59 19.98 8.22
CA ILE A 185 -0.27 19.89 8.87
C ILE A 185 0.08 21.20 9.56
N LYS A 186 -0.12 22.35 8.91
CA LYS A 186 0.15 23.68 9.47
C LYS A 186 -0.76 24.02 10.65
N LYS A 187 -2.03 23.60 10.60
CA LYS A 187 -2.98 23.75 11.72
C LYS A 187 -2.52 22.95 12.95
N LEU A 188 -2.03 21.73 12.75
CA LEU A 188 -1.54 20.85 13.82
C LEU A 188 -0.14 21.24 14.33
N LYS A 189 0.64 21.95 13.50
CA LYS A 189 2.00 22.40 13.78
C LYS A 189 2.22 23.78 13.15
N GLU A 190 1.92 24.85 13.90
CA GLU A 190 1.91 26.24 13.41
C GLU A 190 3.19 26.68 12.67
N ASN A 191 4.35 26.21 13.13
CA ASN A 191 5.64 26.56 12.54
C ASN A 191 6.10 25.57 11.45
N ALA A 192 5.21 24.72 10.90
CA ALA A 192 5.58 23.79 9.85
C ALA A 192 5.90 24.51 8.54
N SER A 193 7.14 24.37 8.07
CA SER A 193 7.63 24.91 6.79
C SER A 193 7.44 23.90 5.67
N VAL A 194 6.18 23.62 5.30
CA VAL A 194 5.84 22.67 4.26
C VAL A 194 5.05 23.32 3.13
N SER A 195 5.36 22.94 1.88
CA SER A 195 4.70 23.45 0.68
C SER A 195 4.61 22.38 -0.41
N CYS A 196 3.95 22.68 -1.50
CA CYS A 196 3.91 21.80 -2.67
C CYS A 196 4.07 22.61 -3.95
N ILE A 197 4.62 21.94 -4.98
CA ILE A 197 4.81 22.50 -6.33
C ILE A 197 4.63 21.39 -7.36
N GLY A 198 4.45 21.72 -8.61
CA GLY A 198 4.41 20.74 -9.72
C GLY A 198 3.01 20.36 -10.15
N GLN A 199 2.90 19.25 -10.87
CA GLN A 199 1.65 18.73 -11.41
C GLN A 199 1.09 17.61 -10.53
N SER A 200 -0.16 17.23 -10.75
CA SER A 200 -0.78 16.08 -10.07
C SER A 200 -0.09 14.77 -10.44
N LEU A 201 -0.12 13.82 -9.53
CA LEU A 201 0.40 12.48 -9.80
C LEU A 201 -0.45 11.78 -10.88
N PRO A 202 0.17 10.96 -11.74
CA PRO A 202 -0.50 10.23 -12.81
C PRO A 202 -1.16 8.94 -12.27
N PHE A 203 -1.97 9.09 -11.21
CA PHE A 203 -2.72 7.99 -10.58
C PHE A 203 -4.15 8.45 -10.29
N PRO A 204 -5.15 7.54 -10.27
CA PRO A 204 -6.50 7.90 -9.89
C PRO A 204 -6.53 8.39 -8.45
N PRO A 205 -7.00 9.61 -8.19
CA PRO A 205 -7.06 10.13 -6.82
C PRO A 205 -8.25 9.56 -6.04
N ASP A 206 -9.22 9.00 -6.76
CA ASP A 206 -10.48 8.53 -6.21
C ASP A 206 -10.86 7.21 -6.89
N LEU A 207 -10.98 6.16 -6.10
CA LEU A 207 -11.36 4.83 -6.54
C LEU A 207 -12.47 4.31 -5.63
N ASP A 208 -13.47 3.67 -6.22
CA ASP A 208 -14.52 3.01 -5.46
C ASP A 208 -13.95 1.80 -4.69
N ASP A 209 -14.02 1.83 -3.36
CA ASP A 209 -13.65 0.75 -2.45
C ASP A 209 -14.88 0.08 -1.79
N LEU A 210 -16.09 0.51 -2.13
CA LEU A 210 -17.33 -0.07 -1.63
C LEU A 210 -17.43 -1.59 -1.91
N PRO A 211 -17.01 -2.11 -3.07
CA PRO A 211 -16.97 -3.57 -3.30
C PRO A 211 -16.12 -4.34 -2.28
N LEU A 212 -14.99 -3.77 -1.82
CA LEU A 212 -14.18 -4.37 -0.76
C LEU A 212 -14.97 -4.42 0.55
N ARG A 213 -15.54 -3.29 0.98
CA ARG A 213 -16.34 -3.19 2.23
C ARG A 213 -17.52 -4.16 2.23
N ASN A 214 -18.24 -4.25 1.12
CA ASN A 214 -19.34 -5.19 0.96
C ASN A 214 -18.89 -6.66 1.09
N HIS A 215 -17.69 -6.98 0.63
CA HIS A 215 -17.16 -8.35 0.62
C HIS A 215 -16.59 -8.77 1.98
N ILE A 216 -15.76 -7.92 2.62
CA ILE A 216 -15.08 -8.28 3.87
C ILE A 216 -15.81 -7.78 5.12
N GLY A 217 -16.75 -6.87 5.00
CA GLY A 217 -17.41 -6.15 6.08
C GLY A 217 -16.72 -4.83 6.41
N GLU A 218 -17.32 -4.12 7.36
CA GLU A 218 -16.85 -2.77 7.73
C GLU A 218 -15.51 -2.81 8.48
N TYR A 219 -14.69 -1.84 8.17
CA TYR A 219 -13.48 -1.47 8.90
C TYR A 219 -13.42 0.07 9.04
N PRO A 220 -12.75 0.60 10.08
CA PRO A 220 -12.74 2.04 10.34
C PRO A 220 -12.17 2.83 9.17
N SER A 221 -12.91 3.86 8.73
CA SER A 221 -12.42 4.90 7.82
C SER A 221 -11.75 6.00 8.65
N ILE A 222 -10.58 6.44 8.23
CA ILE A 222 -9.78 7.43 8.95
C ILE A 222 -9.76 8.75 8.16
N SER A 223 -10.25 9.83 8.76
CA SER A 223 -10.20 11.14 8.12
C SER A 223 -8.75 11.61 7.87
N VAL A 224 -8.56 12.46 6.88
CA VAL A 224 -7.23 13.01 6.55
C VAL A 224 -6.60 13.70 7.77
N GLU A 225 -7.38 14.51 8.48
CA GLU A 225 -6.92 15.20 9.70
C GLU A 225 -6.44 14.20 10.75
N LYS A 226 -7.21 13.13 11.02
CA LYS A 226 -6.84 12.13 12.03
C LYS A 226 -5.63 11.30 11.62
N GLY A 227 -5.51 10.92 10.36
CA GLY A 227 -4.35 10.19 9.85
C GLY A 227 -3.07 11.03 9.88
N ILE A 228 -3.15 12.34 9.53
CA ILE A 228 -2.03 13.27 9.64
C ILE A 228 -1.66 13.47 11.12
N GLU A 229 -2.62 13.70 12.01
CA GLU A 229 -2.37 13.82 13.46
C GLU A 229 -1.65 12.59 14.02
N ASN A 230 -2.14 11.39 13.72
CA ASN A 230 -1.52 10.14 14.17
C ASN A 230 -0.09 9.99 13.65
N THR A 231 0.14 10.33 12.40
CA THR A 231 1.48 10.26 11.77
C THR A 231 2.44 11.27 12.38
N LEU A 232 1.99 12.51 12.56
CA LEU A 232 2.77 13.58 13.19
C LEU A 232 3.18 13.20 14.62
N ARG A 233 2.21 12.72 15.41
CA ARG A 233 2.45 12.27 16.78
C ARG A 233 3.45 11.11 16.84
N ALA A 234 3.34 10.14 15.93
CA ALA A 234 4.28 9.02 15.87
C ALA A 234 5.72 9.49 15.62
N PHE A 235 5.93 10.41 14.68
CA PHE A 235 7.25 11.00 14.44
C PHE A 235 7.76 11.82 15.62
N GLN A 236 6.90 12.56 16.32
CA GLN A 236 7.28 13.30 17.53
C GLN A 236 7.74 12.36 18.66
N VAL A 237 7.06 11.23 18.85
CA VAL A 237 7.47 10.20 19.82
C VAL A 237 8.83 9.62 19.43
N LEU A 238 9.00 9.19 18.17
CA LEU A 238 10.28 8.66 17.70
C LEU A 238 11.42 9.68 17.82
N LYS A 239 11.15 10.97 17.58
CA LYS A 239 12.13 12.05 17.79
C LYS A 239 12.54 12.15 19.25
N ALA A 240 11.59 12.14 20.16
CA ALA A 240 11.85 12.21 21.61
C ALA A 240 12.65 11.02 22.13
N GLU A 241 12.46 9.83 21.51
CA GLU A 241 13.19 8.61 21.83
C GLU A 241 14.55 8.50 21.09
N GLY A 242 14.93 9.47 20.27
CA GLY A 242 16.16 9.41 19.46
C GLY A 242 16.13 8.32 18.36
N ARG A 243 14.96 7.85 17.96
CA ARG A 243 14.72 6.75 17.01
C ARG A 243 14.12 7.19 15.69
N CYS A 244 13.88 8.50 15.50
CA CYS A 244 13.33 9.01 14.25
C CYS A 244 14.34 8.77 13.11
N PRO A 245 13.93 8.10 12.00
CA PRO A 245 14.82 7.96 10.87
C PRO A 245 15.17 9.34 10.29
N PRO A 246 16.38 9.51 9.73
CA PRO A 246 16.73 10.76 9.06
C PRO A 246 15.81 10.98 7.84
N MET A 247 15.63 12.26 7.48
CA MET A 247 14.96 12.58 6.21
C MET A 247 15.78 11.98 5.06
N PRO A 248 15.15 11.28 4.10
CA PRO A 248 15.86 10.81 2.93
C PRO A 248 16.37 12.02 2.12
N ILE A 249 17.63 11.94 1.71
CA ILE A 249 18.33 12.95 0.89
C ILE A 249 17.73 13.00 -0.52
#